data_9ac4950ff020846317ab56a822f62cba
#
_entry.id   9ac4950ff020846317ab56a822f62cba
#
_cell.length_a   1.000
_cell.length_b   1.000
_cell.length_c   1.000
_cell.angle_alpha   90.00
_cell.angle_beta   90.00
_cell.angle_gamma   90.00
#
_symmetry.space_group_name_H-M   'P 1'
#
loop_
_entity.id
_entity.type
_entity.pdbx_description
1 polymer ?
#
loop_
_entity_poly.entity_id
_entity_poly.type
_entity_poly.pdbx_seq_one_letter_code
_entity_poly.pdbx_strand_id
1 'polypeptide(L)'
;MFDAVVVGGGAAGMMAAITAAERGKHVLLLEKNAQLGRKIRITGKGRCNVTNNCEPRTVIESTPGNGRFLYGAVNHFTPQDTMDFFEGLGVPLKTERGNRVFPVSDNAHDIADALWKKLKKCRVEIRQGNVKEVLTENGSVIGVRTENDVFETPSVLLACGGASYPGTGSNGDGARLAEKLGHTIIPMRPSLVALTSDDEDCPAMQGLSLRNCGVTVTDNEKKKKPVYTDFGELLFTHFGLSGPTILSASAHMRHMAPGRYTVTLDLKPALTPEQLDQRLLRDLEKNKNRNFSNSLDELLPQKMIPVVVRRSGIPPKEKCNTITREQRAVLLNVLKHFTVEISGFAPLSGAIVTAGGVSVKEVDPKTMQSKLIPGLYFAGEILDVDAYTGGFNLQIAFATGHAAGENL
;
A
#
# COMPACT_ATOMS: atom_id res chain seq x y z
N MET A 1 -17.18 -20.55 27.87
CA MET A 1 -15.76 -20.52 27.44
C MET A 1 -15.76 -20.54 25.91
N PHE A 2 -15.00 -19.70 25.26
CA PHE A 2 -14.81 -19.69 23.80
C PHE A 2 -13.61 -20.57 23.44
N ASP A 3 -13.68 -21.22 22.28
CA ASP A 3 -12.50 -21.95 21.75
C ASP A 3 -11.46 -20.95 21.24
N ALA A 4 -11.91 -19.80 20.68
CA ALA A 4 -11.03 -18.76 20.21
C ALA A 4 -11.67 -17.36 20.38
N VAL A 5 -10.81 -16.36 20.65
CA VAL A 5 -11.16 -14.94 20.60
C VAL A 5 -10.36 -14.26 19.51
N VAL A 6 -11.08 -13.63 18.57
CA VAL A 6 -10.51 -12.82 17.48
C VAL A 6 -10.62 -11.35 17.84
N VAL A 7 -9.49 -10.64 17.89
CA VAL A 7 -9.41 -9.22 18.22
C VAL A 7 -9.21 -8.39 16.95
N GLY A 8 -10.25 -7.67 16.56
CA GLY A 8 -10.30 -6.84 15.36
C GLY A 8 -11.20 -7.40 14.26
N GLY A 9 -12.27 -6.66 13.93
CA GLY A 9 -13.25 -7.01 12.90
C GLY A 9 -12.89 -6.45 11.50
N GLY A 10 -11.61 -6.46 11.14
CA GLY A 10 -11.11 -6.15 9.80
C GLY A 10 -11.14 -7.36 8.86
N ALA A 11 -10.50 -7.24 7.69
CA ALA A 11 -10.44 -8.30 6.67
C ALA A 11 -9.88 -9.61 7.22
N ALA A 12 -8.72 -9.57 7.86
CA ALA A 12 -8.06 -10.75 8.41
C ALA A 12 -8.88 -11.38 9.55
N GLY A 13 -9.37 -10.56 10.50
CA GLY A 13 -10.11 -11.08 11.65
C GLY A 13 -11.46 -11.68 11.27
N MET A 14 -12.19 -11.05 10.35
CA MET A 14 -13.47 -11.61 9.86
C MET A 14 -13.25 -12.93 9.11
N MET A 15 -12.22 -13.02 8.26
CA MET A 15 -11.87 -14.26 7.57
C MET A 15 -11.50 -15.37 8.57
N ALA A 16 -10.63 -15.07 9.54
CA ALA A 16 -10.22 -16.04 10.54
C ALA A 16 -11.40 -16.55 11.39
N ALA A 17 -12.28 -15.64 11.82
CA ALA A 17 -13.45 -16.03 12.62
C ALA A 17 -14.42 -16.90 11.81
N ILE A 18 -14.62 -16.60 10.51
CA ILE A 18 -15.43 -17.45 9.61
C ILE A 18 -14.79 -18.83 9.49
N THR A 19 -13.49 -18.90 9.17
CA THR A 19 -12.79 -20.16 8.95
C THR A 19 -12.81 -21.04 10.20
N ALA A 20 -12.52 -20.48 11.38
CA ALA A 20 -12.58 -21.24 12.64
C ALA A 20 -13.99 -21.72 12.96
N ALA A 21 -15.03 -20.89 12.77
CA ALA A 21 -16.42 -21.27 13.02
C ALA A 21 -16.92 -22.35 12.04
N GLU A 22 -16.51 -22.35 10.77
CA GLU A 22 -16.82 -23.41 9.80
C GLU A 22 -16.19 -24.76 10.18
N ARG A 23 -15.13 -24.74 10.98
CA ARG A 23 -14.51 -25.95 11.58
C ARG A 23 -15.13 -26.37 12.92
N GLY A 24 -16.26 -25.75 13.27
CA GLY A 24 -17.03 -26.09 14.47
C GLY A 24 -16.55 -25.42 15.75
N LYS A 25 -15.67 -24.44 15.69
CA LYS A 25 -15.18 -23.69 16.86
C LYS A 25 -16.22 -22.67 17.35
N HIS A 26 -16.34 -22.51 18.66
CA HIS A 26 -17.10 -21.43 19.28
C HIS A 26 -16.24 -20.17 19.36
N VAL A 27 -16.48 -19.22 18.47
CA VAL A 27 -15.62 -18.04 18.25
C VAL A 27 -16.30 -16.77 18.74
N LEU A 28 -15.56 -15.93 19.51
CA LEU A 28 -15.90 -14.56 19.83
C LEU A 28 -15.05 -13.61 18.98
N LEU A 29 -15.69 -12.70 18.26
CA LEU A 29 -15.05 -11.60 17.56
C LEU A 29 -15.27 -10.29 18.33
N LEU A 30 -14.18 -9.68 18.80
CA LEU A 30 -14.18 -8.40 19.51
C LEU A 30 -13.74 -7.28 18.55
N GLU A 31 -14.58 -6.26 18.39
CA GLU A 31 -14.26 -5.06 17.62
C GLU A 31 -14.55 -3.79 18.46
N LYS A 32 -13.58 -2.88 18.51
CA LYS A 32 -13.73 -1.65 19.29
C LYS A 32 -14.71 -0.64 18.68
N ASN A 33 -14.86 -0.66 17.36
CA ASN A 33 -15.81 0.20 16.64
C ASN A 33 -17.20 -0.43 16.60
N ALA A 34 -18.22 0.39 16.43
CA ALA A 34 -19.60 -0.08 16.27
C ALA A 34 -19.84 -0.88 14.96
N GLN A 35 -18.95 -0.75 13.97
CA GLN A 35 -19.12 -1.36 12.65
C GLN A 35 -17.86 -2.13 12.25
N LEU A 36 -18.04 -3.38 11.78
CA LEU A 36 -16.97 -4.19 11.22
C LEU A 36 -16.52 -3.70 9.83
N GLY A 37 -15.30 -3.99 9.46
CA GLY A 37 -14.79 -3.77 8.10
C GLY A 37 -14.65 -2.30 7.71
N ARG A 38 -14.51 -1.37 8.65
CA ARG A 38 -14.44 0.07 8.35
C ARG A 38 -13.38 0.41 7.31
N LYS A 39 -12.17 -0.17 7.43
CA LYS A 39 -11.09 0.06 6.46
C LYS A 39 -11.42 -0.55 5.09
N ILE A 40 -12.07 -1.72 5.04
CA ILE A 40 -12.52 -2.34 3.78
C ILE A 40 -13.42 -1.37 3.00
N ARG A 41 -14.38 -0.74 3.67
CA ARG A 41 -15.40 0.15 3.08
C ARG A 41 -14.84 1.40 2.40
N ILE A 42 -13.61 1.81 2.75
CA ILE A 42 -12.94 2.96 2.14
C ILE A 42 -11.84 2.58 1.14
N THR A 43 -11.46 1.29 1.05
CA THR A 43 -10.41 0.84 0.12
C THR A 43 -10.82 1.02 -1.34
N GLY A 44 -9.82 1.18 -2.22
CA GLY A 44 -10.05 1.36 -3.65
C GLY A 44 -10.96 2.57 -3.98
N LYS A 45 -10.89 3.63 -3.19
CA LYS A 45 -11.77 4.81 -3.29
C LYS A 45 -13.27 4.46 -3.13
N GLY A 46 -13.58 3.59 -2.19
CA GLY A 46 -14.95 3.11 -1.92
C GLY A 46 -15.43 1.98 -2.84
N ARG A 47 -14.58 1.46 -3.72
CA ARG A 47 -14.90 0.33 -4.63
C ARG A 47 -14.46 -1.04 -4.08
N CYS A 48 -13.50 -1.08 -3.19
CA CYS A 48 -12.78 -2.25 -2.66
C CYS A 48 -12.05 -3.07 -3.74
N ASN A 49 -10.74 -2.88 -3.85
CA ASN A 49 -9.88 -3.78 -4.63
C ASN A 49 -9.62 -5.05 -3.81
N VAL A 50 -10.46 -6.08 -4.00
CA VAL A 50 -10.57 -7.26 -3.13
C VAL A 50 -9.31 -8.11 -3.17
N THR A 51 -8.78 -8.34 -4.36
CA THR A 51 -7.58 -9.13 -4.64
C THR A 51 -6.99 -8.72 -5.98
N ASN A 52 -5.97 -9.44 -6.40
CA ASN A 52 -5.42 -9.37 -7.75
C ASN A 52 -5.59 -10.73 -8.42
N ASN A 53 -6.13 -10.77 -9.64
CA ASN A 53 -6.30 -12.00 -10.42
C ASN A 53 -4.94 -12.45 -10.99
N CYS A 54 -4.13 -13.04 -10.13
CA CYS A 54 -2.76 -13.47 -10.45
C CYS A 54 -2.39 -14.75 -9.71
N GLU A 55 -1.29 -15.35 -10.12
CA GLU A 55 -0.71 -16.49 -9.41
C GLU A 55 -0.20 -16.11 -8.00
N PRO A 56 -0.23 -17.04 -7.03
CA PRO A 56 0.28 -16.83 -5.68
C PRO A 56 1.69 -16.24 -5.62
N ARG A 57 2.56 -16.66 -6.53
CA ARG A 57 3.92 -16.16 -6.67
C ARG A 57 3.96 -14.63 -6.89
N THR A 58 3.05 -14.10 -7.69
CA THR A 58 2.98 -12.65 -7.95
C THR A 58 2.63 -11.86 -6.69
N VAL A 59 1.79 -12.40 -5.80
CA VAL A 59 1.49 -11.78 -4.49
C VAL A 59 2.75 -11.67 -3.64
N ILE A 60 3.55 -12.76 -3.59
CA ILE A 60 4.81 -12.83 -2.84
C ILE A 60 5.82 -11.83 -3.39
N GLU A 61 6.00 -11.78 -4.71
CA GLU A 61 6.90 -10.87 -5.41
C GLU A 61 6.47 -9.40 -5.30
N SER A 62 5.16 -9.16 -5.14
CA SER A 62 4.58 -7.82 -4.90
C SER A 62 4.69 -7.35 -3.46
N THR A 63 5.35 -8.12 -2.58
CA THR A 63 5.59 -7.81 -1.16
C THR A 63 7.08 -7.51 -0.95
N PRO A 64 7.51 -6.23 -0.96
CA PRO A 64 8.94 -5.85 -1.00
C PRO A 64 9.75 -6.23 0.24
N GLY A 65 9.07 -6.57 1.33
CA GLY A 65 9.72 -6.90 2.61
C GLY A 65 9.88 -8.40 2.82
N ASN A 66 8.96 -8.92 3.58
CA ASN A 66 8.95 -10.30 4.06
C ASN A 66 8.05 -11.21 3.22
N GLY A 67 7.97 -11.02 1.88
CA GLY A 67 7.08 -11.78 1.00
C GLY A 67 7.21 -13.29 1.12
N ARG A 68 8.43 -13.82 1.37
CA ARG A 68 8.65 -15.26 1.56
C ARG A 68 7.93 -15.84 2.76
N PHE A 69 7.67 -15.04 3.79
CA PHE A 69 6.86 -15.45 4.95
C PHE A 69 5.45 -15.86 4.54
N LEU A 70 4.91 -15.23 3.51
CA LEU A 70 3.53 -15.44 3.05
C LEU A 70 3.35 -16.71 2.20
N TYR A 71 4.44 -17.41 1.85
CA TYR A 71 4.41 -18.53 0.91
C TYR A 71 3.35 -19.59 1.30
N GLY A 72 3.33 -20.01 2.56
CA GLY A 72 2.36 -21.00 3.06
C GLY A 72 0.92 -20.46 2.93
N ALA A 73 0.63 -19.34 3.55
CA ALA A 73 -0.71 -18.77 3.61
C ALA A 73 -1.29 -18.47 2.22
N VAL A 74 -0.51 -17.82 1.33
CA VAL A 74 -1.01 -17.40 0.00
C VAL A 74 -1.17 -18.57 -0.97
N ASN A 75 -0.38 -19.64 -0.84
CA ASN A 75 -0.58 -20.86 -1.63
C ASN A 75 -1.74 -21.72 -1.11
N HIS A 76 -2.08 -21.59 0.17
CA HIS A 76 -3.19 -22.33 0.78
C HIS A 76 -4.54 -21.61 0.62
N PHE A 77 -4.54 -20.28 0.54
CA PHE A 77 -5.69 -19.46 0.22
C PHE A 77 -5.30 -18.45 -0.87
N THR A 78 -5.45 -18.87 -2.12
CA THR A 78 -4.97 -18.18 -3.31
C THR A 78 -5.85 -16.97 -3.68
N PRO A 79 -5.40 -16.09 -4.60
CA PRO A 79 -6.26 -15.07 -5.18
C PRO A 79 -7.54 -15.65 -5.83
N GLN A 80 -7.46 -16.84 -6.46
CA GLN A 80 -8.63 -17.50 -7.01
C GLN A 80 -9.60 -17.92 -5.90
N ASP A 81 -9.10 -18.53 -4.81
CA ASP A 81 -9.94 -18.89 -3.66
C ASP A 81 -10.64 -17.68 -3.05
N THR A 82 -9.97 -16.52 -3.03
CA THR A 82 -10.58 -15.26 -2.59
C THR A 82 -11.73 -14.84 -3.51
N MET A 83 -11.56 -14.95 -4.84
CA MET A 83 -12.61 -14.65 -5.79
C MET A 83 -13.80 -15.62 -5.62
N ASP A 84 -13.52 -16.92 -5.60
CA ASP A 84 -14.54 -17.97 -5.42
C ASP A 84 -15.29 -17.82 -4.10
N PHE A 85 -14.61 -17.44 -3.03
CA PHE A 85 -15.22 -17.18 -1.74
C PHE A 85 -16.25 -16.05 -1.80
N PHE A 86 -15.91 -14.89 -2.38
CA PHE A 86 -16.85 -13.77 -2.46
C PHE A 86 -17.97 -14.00 -3.47
N GLU A 87 -17.69 -14.65 -4.60
CA GLU A 87 -18.73 -15.05 -5.58
C GLU A 87 -19.69 -16.08 -4.96
N GLY A 88 -19.16 -17.02 -4.17
CA GLY A 88 -19.95 -17.98 -3.39
C GLY A 88 -20.82 -17.32 -2.30
N LEU A 89 -20.47 -16.12 -1.84
CA LEU A 89 -21.30 -15.29 -0.96
C LEU A 89 -22.31 -14.42 -1.71
N GLY A 90 -22.37 -14.52 -3.05
CA GLY A 90 -23.29 -13.77 -3.88
C GLY A 90 -22.84 -12.36 -4.24
N VAL A 91 -21.53 -12.09 -4.18
CA VAL A 91 -20.93 -10.83 -4.63
C VAL A 91 -20.22 -11.05 -5.96
N PRO A 92 -20.82 -10.69 -7.11
CA PRO A 92 -20.19 -10.82 -8.42
C PRO A 92 -18.95 -9.94 -8.51
N LEU A 93 -17.84 -10.49 -9.05
CA LEU A 93 -16.59 -9.81 -9.21
C LEU A 93 -16.25 -9.54 -10.68
N LYS A 94 -15.42 -8.52 -10.91
CA LYS A 94 -14.84 -8.20 -12.22
C LYS A 94 -13.35 -7.94 -12.11
N THR A 95 -12.60 -8.36 -13.12
CA THR A 95 -11.17 -8.07 -13.26
C THR A 95 -10.97 -6.86 -14.17
N GLU A 96 -10.24 -5.86 -13.71
CA GLU A 96 -9.87 -4.66 -14.46
C GLU A 96 -8.38 -4.66 -14.85
N ARG A 97 -7.96 -3.62 -15.58
CA ARG A 97 -6.55 -3.42 -15.98
C ARG A 97 -5.60 -3.61 -14.80
N GLY A 98 -4.52 -4.35 -15.00
CA GLY A 98 -3.53 -4.70 -13.97
C GLY A 98 -4.03 -5.82 -13.05
N ASN A 99 -4.95 -6.65 -13.54
CA ASN A 99 -5.53 -7.79 -12.84
C ASN A 99 -6.22 -7.45 -11.51
N ARG A 100 -6.60 -6.19 -11.31
CA ARG A 100 -7.28 -5.72 -10.10
C ARG A 100 -8.71 -6.23 -10.07
N VAL A 101 -9.11 -6.82 -8.96
CA VAL A 101 -10.44 -7.41 -8.79
C VAL A 101 -11.33 -6.52 -7.94
N PHE A 102 -12.50 -6.17 -8.46
CA PHE A 102 -13.50 -5.33 -7.80
C PHE A 102 -14.88 -6.00 -7.82
N PRO A 103 -15.79 -5.70 -6.89
CA PRO A 103 -17.19 -6.05 -7.05
C PRO A 103 -17.77 -5.36 -8.29
N VAL A 104 -18.66 -6.05 -9.00
CA VAL A 104 -19.32 -5.51 -10.22
C VAL A 104 -20.08 -4.22 -9.89
N SER A 105 -20.63 -4.11 -8.68
CA SER A 105 -21.34 -2.94 -8.17
C SER A 105 -20.45 -1.69 -7.96
N ASP A 106 -19.11 -1.84 -7.97
CA ASP A 106 -18.17 -0.80 -7.58
C ASP A 106 -18.39 -0.25 -6.15
N ASN A 107 -18.98 -1.05 -5.27
CA ASN A 107 -19.32 -0.66 -3.90
C ASN A 107 -18.60 -1.54 -2.87
N ALA A 108 -17.68 -0.95 -2.10
CA ALA A 108 -16.91 -1.63 -1.05
C ALA A 108 -17.79 -2.19 0.08
N HIS A 109 -19.00 -1.65 0.26
CA HIS A 109 -19.93 -2.15 1.27
C HIS A 109 -20.36 -3.59 1.01
N ASP A 110 -20.49 -4.01 -0.24
CA ASP A 110 -20.94 -5.36 -0.58
C ASP A 110 -19.96 -6.43 -0.08
N ILE A 111 -18.65 -6.14 -0.13
CA ILE A 111 -17.61 -7.03 0.41
C ILE A 111 -17.69 -7.13 1.93
N ALA A 112 -17.78 -6.00 2.63
CA ALA A 112 -17.83 -5.98 4.08
C ALA A 112 -19.14 -6.60 4.62
N ASP A 113 -20.26 -6.36 3.93
CA ASP A 113 -21.56 -6.86 4.31
C ASP A 113 -21.70 -8.38 4.03
N ALA A 114 -21.07 -8.87 2.96
CA ALA A 114 -20.98 -10.31 2.68
C ALA A 114 -20.22 -11.04 3.80
N LEU A 115 -19.06 -10.53 4.24
CA LEU A 115 -18.32 -11.07 5.38
C LEU A 115 -19.17 -11.05 6.67
N TRP A 116 -19.83 -9.94 6.96
CA TRP A 116 -20.69 -9.82 8.14
C TRP A 116 -21.87 -10.81 8.13
N LYS A 117 -22.54 -10.98 6.97
CA LYS A 117 -23.63 -11.96 6.80
C LYS A 117 -23.10 -13.38 7.01
N LYS A 118 -21.92 -13.69 6.50
CA LYS A 118 -21.27 -14.99 6.65
C LYS A 118 -20.93 -15.29 8.10
N LEU A 119 -20.36 -14.33 8.85
CA LEU A 119 -20.11 -14.46 10.30
C LEU A 119 -21.37 -14.85 11.06
N LYS A 120 -22.49 -14.17 10.77
CA LYS A 120 -23.79 -14.50 11.39
C LYS A 120 -24.27 -15.89 11.02
N LYS A 121 -24.14 -16.29 9.75
CA LYS A 121 -24.51 -17.65 9.29
C LYS A 121 -23.69 -18.72 10.00
N CYS A 122 -22.41 -18.46 10.24
CA CYS A 122 -21.52 -19.35 10.99
C CYS A 122 -21.69 -19.24 12.53
N ARG A 123 -22.62 -18.42 13.02
CA ARG A 123 -22.92 -18.23 14.47
C ARG A 123 -21.73 -17.70 15.26
N VAL A 124 -20.84 -16.91 14.63
CA VAL A 124 -19.77 -16.21 15.35
C VAL A 124 -20.42 -15.20 16.29
N GLU A 125 -20.02 -15.23 17.57
CA GLU A 125 -20.45 -14.21 18.52
C GLU A 125 -19.67 -12.92 18.29
N ILE A 126 -20.37 -11.80 18.06
CA ILE A 126 -19.75 -10.50 17.78
C ILE A 126 -20.08 -9.56 18.92
N ARG A 127 -19.05 -9.03 19.58
CA ARG A 127 -19.21 -8.02 20.63
C ARG A 127 -18.38 -6.78 20.36
N GLN A 128 -18.92 -5.64 20.71
CA GLN A 128 -18.15 -4.42 20.76
C GLN A 128 -17.29 -4.41 22.02
N GLY A 129 -15.98 -4.25 21.87
CA GLY A 129 -15.05 -4.23 22.99
C GLY A 129 -13.64 -3.84 22.55
N ASN A 130 -12.98 -3.06 23.37
CA ASN A 130 -11.59 -2.66 23.16
C ASN A 130 -10.69 -3.50 24.07
N VAL A 131 -9.96 -4.45 23.49
CA VAL A 131 -9.04 -5.31 24.24
C VAL A 131 -7.87 -4.48 24.75
N LYS A 132 -7.59 -4.55 26.03
CA LYS A 132 -6.52 -3.83 26.74
C LYS A 132 -5.33 -4.72 27.07
N GLU A 133 -5.60 -6.04 27.19
CA GLU A 133 -4.62 -7.02 27.62
C GLU A 133 -4.97 -8.40 27.07
N VAL A 134 -3.95 -9.15 26.67
CA VAL A 134 -4.02 -10.60 26.48
C VAL A 134 -3.49 -11.25 27.75
N LEU A 135 -4.30 -12.09 28.36
CA LEU A 135 -3.97 -12.75 29.62
C LEU A 135 -3.18 -14.03 29.34
N THR A 136 -2.11 -14.21 30.10
CA THR A 136 -1.25 -15.40 30.00
C THR A 136 -1.01 -16.01 31.37
N GLU A 137 -0.92 -17.33 31.40
CA GLU A 137 -0.51 -18.09 32.57
C GLU A 137 0.46 -19.19 32.15
N ASN A 138 1.53 -19.37 32.90
CA ASN A 138 2.60 -20.33 32.58
C ASN A 138 3.14 -20.20 31.15
N GLY A 139 3.18 -18.95 30.63
CA GLY A 139 3.67 -18.65 29.27
C GLY A 139 2.69 -18.92 28.13
N SER A 140 1.47 -19.37 28.42
CA SER A 140 0.42 -19.65 27.42
C SER A 140 -0.77 -18.70 27.56
N VAL A 141 -1.52 -18.49 26.48
CA VAL A 141 -2.75 -17.69 26.49
C VAL A 141 -3.83 -18.35 27.33
N ILE A 142 -4.52 -17.55 28.17
CA ILE A 142 -5.71 -17.99 28.94
C ILE A 142 -6.93 -17.10 28.66
N GLY A 143 -6.79 -15.96 27.97
CA GLY A 143 -7.92 -15.09 27.68
C GLY A 143 -7.53 -13.67 27.24
N VAL A 144 -8.52 -12.82 27.20
CA VAL A 144 -8.37 -11.38 26.95
C VAL A 144 -9.18 -10.56 27.95
N ARG A 145 -8.69 -9.35 28.25
CA ARG A 145 -9.38 -8.35 29.07
C ARG A 145 -9.73 -7.13 28.21
N THR A 146 -10.99 -6.73 28.27
CA THR A 146 -11.47 -5.43 27.79
C THR A 146 -11.54 -4.41 28.94
N GLU A 147 -12.16 -3.27 28.71
CA GLU A 147 -12.43 -2.31 29.80
C GLU A 147 -13.40 -2.84 30.85
N ASN A 148 -14.37 -3.65 30.43
CA ASN A 148 -15.48 -4.07 31.26
C ASN A 148 -15.53 -5.57 31.55
N ASP A 149 -14.95 -6.40 30.67
CA ASP A 149 -15.12 -7.85 30.68
C ASP A 149 -13.79 -8.59 30.55
N VAL A 150 -13.79 -9.83 31.02
CA VAL A 150 -12.74 -10.83 30.80
C VAL A 150 -13.36 -12.02 30.06
N PHE A 151 -12.69 -12.45 28.98
CA PHE A 151 -13.10 -13.59 28.19
C PHE A 151 -12.01 -14.66 28.23
N GLU A 152 -12.33 -15.80 28.83
CA GLU A 152 -11.45 -16.95 28.89
C GLU A 152 -11.45 -17.72 27.57
N THR A 153 -10.26 -18.03 27.08
CA THR A 153 -10.03 -18.80 25.86
C THR A 153 -8.58 -19.29 25.78
N PRO A 154 -8.32 -20.49 25.23
CA PRO A 154 -6.95 -20.96 24.98
C PRO A 154 -6.31 -20.34 23.73
N SER A 155 -7.09 -19.67 22.86
CA SER A 155 -6.59 -19.14 21.60
C SER A 155 -7.03 -17.71 21.35
N VAL A 156 -6.07 -16.80 21.10
CA VAL A 156 -6.30 -15.39 20.78
C VAL A 156 -5.63 -15.02 19.47
N LEU A 157 -6.39 -14.50 18.53
CA LEU A 157 -5.87 -13.90 17.30
C LEU A 157 -5.87 -12.38 17.42
N LEU A 158 -4.71 -11.75 17.26
CA LEU A 158 -4.59 -10.31 17.07
C LEU A 158 -4.63 -9.98 15.56
N ALA A 159 -5.73 -9.36 15.13
CA ALA A 159 -5.99 -8.92 13.74
C ALA A 159 -6.37 -7.43 13.69
N CYS A 160 -5.70 -6.61 14.53
CA CYS A 160 -6.05 -5.22 14.78
C CYS A 160 -5.60 -4.24 13.67
N GLY A 161 -4.95 -4.74 12.62
CA GLY A 161 -4.36 -3.91 11.57
C GLY A 161 -3.10 -3.17 12.01
N GLY A 162 -2.64 -2.23 11.20
CA GLY A 162 -1.47 -1.38 11.47
C GLY A 162 -1.83 -0.05 12.14
N ALA A 163 -1.23 1.06 11.65
CA ALA A 163 -1.42 2.41 12.17
C ALA A 163 -1.86 3.43 11.09
N SER A 164 -2.13 2.98 9.85
CA SER A 164 -2.65 3.83 8.79
C SER A 164 -4.17 3.96 8.87
N TYR A 165 -4.71 5.13 8.49
CA TYR A 165 -6.13 5.48 8.62
C TYR A 165 -6.68 5.28 10.05
N PRO A 166 -6.13 5.98 11.07
CA PRO A 166 -6.51 5.78 12.47
C PRO A 166 -8.01 5.98 12.73
N GLY A 167 -8.69 6.81 11.94
CA GLY A 167 -10.14 6.97 11.97
C GLY A 167 -10.94 5.68 11.67
N THR A 168 -10.32 4.66 11.08
CA THR A 168 -10.95 3.34 10.87
C THR A 168 -10.73 2.37 12.03
N GLY A 169 -9.92 2.75 13.01
CA GLY A 169 -9.56 1.92 14.16
C GLY A 169 -8.12 1.36 14.12
N SER A 170 -7.39 1.52 13.02
CA SER A 170 -6.00 1.08 12.90
C SER A 170 -5.05 2.13 13.50
N ASN A 171 -4.78 2.05 14.80
CA ASN A 171 -3.97 3.01 15.56
C ASN A 171 -2.76 2.37 16.27
N GLY A 172 -2.38 1.14 15.87
CA GLY A 172 -1.25 0.42 16.43
C GLY A 172 -1.52 -0.30 17.77
N ASP A 173 -2.78 -0.39 18.21
CA ASP A 173 -3.12 -1.06 19.48
C ASP A 173 -2.62 -2.51 19.51
N GLY A 174 -2.82 -3.26 18.42
CA GLY A 174 -2.41 -4.66 18.34
C GLY A 174 -0.90 -4.85 18.52
N ALA A 175 -0.08 -3.98 17.93
CA ALA A 175 1.36 -4.02 18.12
C ALA A 175 1.76 -3.73 19.57
N ARG A 176 1.10 -2.77 20.23
CA ARG A 176 1.32 -2.51 21.66
C ARG A 176 0.95 -3.70 22.55
N LEU A 177 -0.11 -4.43 22.21
CA LEU A 177 -0.47 -5.66 22.91
C LEU A 177 0.61 -6.74 22.71
N ALA A 178 1.09 -6.93 21.48
CA ALA A 178 2.14 -7.89 21.17
C ALA A 178 3.47 -7.53 21.84
N GLU A 179 3.84 -6.25 21.89
CA GLU A 179 5.06 -5.76 22.56
C GLU A 179 5.04 -6.06 24.05
N LYS A 180 3.91 -5.85 24.73
CA LYS A 180 3.75 -6.20 26.16
C LYS A 180 3.93 -7.69 26.42
N LEU A 181 3.70 -8.54 25.45
CA LEU A 181 3.88 -9.97 25.48
C LEU A 181 5.30 -10.42 25.09
N GLY A 182 6.22 -9.46 24.86
CA GLY A 182 7.61 -9.73 24.55
C GLY A 182 7.93 -9.89 23.05
N HIS A 183 6.96 -9.65 22.16
CA HIS A 183 7.22 -9.67 20.72
C HIS A 183 8.03 -8.44 20.27
N THR A 184 8.94 -8.67 19.34
CA THR A 184 9.68 -7.60 18.66
C THR A 184 8.76 -6.86 17.70
N ILE A 185 8.62 -5.55 17.90
CA ILE A 185 7.88 -4.68 17.00
C ILE A 185 8.87 -3.93 16.09
N ILE A 186 8.80 -4.20 14.80
CA ILE A 186 9.52 -3.45 13.79
C ILE A 186 8.87 -2.06 13.70
N PRO A 187 9.64 -0.96 13.76
CA PRO A 187 9.09 0.40 13.75
C PRO A 187 8.11 0.63 12.61
N MET A 188 6.91 1.08 12.96
CA MET A 188 5.86 1.35 11.99
C MET A 188 6.20 2.60 11.18
N ARG A 189 6.09 2.52 9.87
CA ARG A 189 6.32 3.60 8.92
C ARG A 189 5.23 3.60 7.84
N PRO A 190 5.00 4.76 7.20
CA PRO A 190 4.08 4.81 6.07
C PRO A 190 4.61 3.98 4.89
N SER A 191 3.70 3.25 4.23
CA SER A 191 3.92 2.58 2.95
C SER A 191 2.75 2.88 2.02
N LEU A 192 3.01 2.87 0.71
CA LEU A 192 2.06 3.35 -0.30
C LEU A 192 1.56 4.76 0.05
N VAL A 193 2.48 5.67 0.19
CA VAL A 193 2.26 7.04 0.65
C VAL A 193 2.87 8.04 -0.33
N ALA A 194 2.33 9.24 -0.39
CA ALA A 194 2.92 10.35 -1.14
C ALA A 194 4.27 10.76 -0.53
N LEU A 195 5.13 11.33 -1.37
CA LEU A 195 6.46 11.82 -1.00
C LEU A 195 6.44 13.34 -0.88
N THR A 196 7.09 13.87 0.16
CA THR A 196 7.29 15.32 0.32
C THR A 196 8.60 15.76 -0.31
N SER A 197 8.61 16.99 -0.80
CA SER A 197 9.77 17.63 -1.40
C SER A 197 9.74 19.12 -1.10
N ASP A 198 10.91 19.71 -0.86
CA ASP A 198 11.07 21.14 -0.68
C ASP A 198 11.33 21.87 -2.01
N ASP A 199 11.28 21.14 -3.13
CA ASP A 199 11.43 21.67 -4.48
C ASP A 199 10.22 22.52 -4.88
N GLU A 200 10.44 23.82 -5.12
CA GLU A 200 9.42 24.79 -5.52
C GLU A 200 8.68 24.43 -6.83
N ASP A 201 9.25 23.53 -7.63
CA ASP A 201 8.62 23.04 -8.85
C ASP A 201 7.37 22.18 -8.58
N CYS A 202 7.34 21.47 -7.45
CA CYS A 202 6.18 20.65 -7.10
C CYS A 202 4.89 21.48 -6.91
N PRO A 203 4.89 22.53 -6.06
CA PRO A 203 3.74 23.44 -5.96
C PRO A 203 3.38 24.11 -7.27
N ALA A 204 4.37 24.53 -8.07
CA ALA A 204 4.14 25.17 -9.36
C ALA A 204 3.37 24.27 -10.36
N MET A 205 3.55 22.95 -10.24
CA MET A 205 2.87 21.94 -11.06
C MET A 205 1.70 21.25 -10.34
N GLN A 206 1.24 21.75 -9.20
CA GLN A 206 0.15 21.14 -8.42
C GLN A 206 -1.05 20.76 -9.28
N GLY A 207 -1.51 19.49 -9.12
CA GLY A 207 -2.64 18.92 -9.85
C GLY A 207 -2.29 18.42 -11.25
N LEU A 208 -1.04 18.56 -11.70
CA LEU A 208 -0.59 17.96 -12.96
C LEU A 208 -0.38 16.46 -12.77
N SER A 209 -1.14 15.64 -13.52
CA SER A 209 -0.93 14.20 -13.64
C SER A 209 -0.19 13.87 -14.94
N LEU A 210 0.90 13.11 -14.84
CA LEU A 210 1.62 12.53 -15.98
C LEU A 210 1.25 11.05 -16.09
N ARG A 211 0.59 10.65 -17.17
CA ARG A 211 0.08 9.28 -17.32
C ARG A 211 1.11 8.27 -17.79
N ASN A 212 2.09 8.71 -18.57
CA ASN A 212 3.11 7.87 -19.20
C ASN A 212 4.49 8.44 -18.90
N CYS A 213 4.96 8.26 -17.69
CA CYS A 213 6.25 8.78 -17.22
C CYS A 213 7.12 7.63 -16.72
N GLY A 214 8.40 7.62 -17.09
CA GLY A 214 9.37 6.76 -16.47
C GLY A 214 9.76 7.34 -15.11
N VAL A 215 9.75 6.52 -14.08
CA VAL A 215 10.09 6.90 -12.70
C VAL A 215 11.23 6.04 -12.21
N THR A 216 12.33 6.67 -11.80
CA THR A 216 13.46 5.99 -11.17
C THR A 216 13.75 6.63 -9.83
N VAL A 217 13.80 5.84 -8.77
CA VAL A 217 14.19 6.30 -7.43
C VAL A 217 15.60 5.81 -7.12
N THR A 218 16.47 6.72 -6.73
CA THR A 218 17.86 6.39 -6.34
C THR A 218 18.08 6.68 -4.87
N ASP A 219 18.84 5.79 -4.18
CA ASP A 219 19.35 6.02 -2.82
C ASP A 219 20.74 6.69 -2.94
N ASN A 220 20.81 7.96 -2.59
CA ASN A 220 22.04 8.77 -2.74
C ASN A 220 23.19 8.30 -1.82
N GLU A 221 22.87 7.61 -0.72
CA GLU A 221 23.87 7.02 0.18
C GLU A 221 24.44 5.69 -0.36
N LYS A 222 23.73 4.98 -1.23
CA LYS A 222 24.12 3.67 -1.76
C LYS A 222 24.68 3.75 -3.19
N LYS A 223 25.70 4.60 -3.42
CA LYS A 223 26.33 4.79 -4.74
C LYS A 223 25.33 5.11 -5.85
N LYS A 224 24.27 5.83 -5.54
CA LYS A 224 23.17 6.22 -6.46
C LYS A 224 22.55 5.03 -7.22
N LYS A 225 22.43 3.87 -6.57
CA LYS A 225 21.76 2.72 -7.19
C LYS A 225 20.25 2.95 -7.24
N PRO A 226 19.58 2.61 -8.35
CA PRO A 226 18.14 2.56 -8.39
C PRO A 226 17.61 1.58 -7.35
N VAL A 227 16.71 2.05 -6.47
CA VAL A 227 15.98 1.21 -5.51
C VAL A 227 14.60 0.84 -6.03
N TYR A 228 14.12 1.58 -7.02
CA TYR A 228 12.87 1.34 -7.70
C TYR A 228 12.90 1.96 -9.10
N THR A 229 12.33 1.27 -10.08
CA THR A 229 12.09 1.78 -11.43
C THR A 229 10.75 1.27 -11.93
N ASP A 230 9.93 2.15 -12.48
CA ASP A 230 8.61 1.84 -13.00
C ASP A 230 8.21 2.80 -14.11
N PHE A 231 7.11 2.47 -14.78
CA PHE A 231 6.50 3.28 -15.83
C PHE A 231 5.00 3.41 -15.57
N GLY A 232 4.50 4.65 -15.48
CA GLY A 232 3.07 4.82 -15.24
C GLY A 232 2.66 6.24 -14.90
N GLU A 233 1.63 6.35 -14.08
CA GLU A 233 1.04 7.62 -13.67
C GLU A 233 1.65 8.14 -12.37
N LEU A 234 2.00 9.43 -12.37
CA LEU A 234 2.33 10.20 -11.18
C LEU A 234 1.55 11.52 -11.15
N LEU A 235 1.47 12.10 -9.97
CA LEU A 235 0.77 13.35 -9.70
C LEU A 235 1.69 14.32 -8.94
N PHE A 236 1.82 15.55 -9.42
CA PHE A 236 2.43 16.65 -8.66
C PHE A 236 1.41 17.23 -7.68
N THR A 237 1.83 17.42 -6.43
CA THR A 237 1.02 18.02 -5.36
C THR A 237 1.69 19.30 -4.86
N HIS A 238 1.00 20.06 -4.02
CA HIS A 238 1.58 21.26 -3.40
C HIS A 238 2.73 20.95 -2.42
N PHE A 239 2.91 19.71 -2.00
CA PHE A 239 3.93 19.28 -1.03
C PHE A 239 4.95 18.29 -1.62
N GLY A 240 4.85 17.89 -2.89
CA GLY A 240 5.75 16.91 -3.50
C GLY A 240 5.07 16.06 -4.56
N LEU A 241 5.29 14.73 -4.49
CA LEU A 241 4.85 13.76 -5.50
C LEU A 241 3.87 12.72 -4.94
N SER A 242 2.91 12.31 -5.76
CA SER A 242 1.94 11.25 -5.48
C SER A 242 1.61 10.46 -6.76
N GLY A 243 0.56 9.64 -6.70
CA GLY A 243 0.13 8.81 -7.84
C GLY A 243 0.65 7.37 -7.75
N PRO A 244 0.10 6.45 -8.56
CA PRO A 244 0.33 5.01 -8.41
C PRO A 244 1.80 4.59 -8.39
N THR A 245 2.64 5.12 -9.30
CA THR A 245 4.07 4.80 -9.35
C THR A 245 4.83 5.31 -8.13
N ILE A 246 4.48 6.51 -7.63
CA ILE A 246 5.11 7.10 -6.45
C ILE A 246 4.69 6.36 -5.18
N LEU A 247 3.41 5.99 -5.06
CA LEU A 247 2.94 5.17 -3.93
C LEU A 247 3.68 3.83 -3.88
N SER A 248 3.84 3.14 -5.00
CA SER A 248 4.62 1.90 -5.05
C SER A 248 6.10 2.13 -4.74
N ALA A 249 6.70 3.22 -5.26
CA ALA A 249 8.08 3.59 -4.97
C ALA A 249 8.35 3.78 -3.48
N SER A 250 7.39 4.37 -2.74
CA SER A 250 7.54 4.65 -1.31
C SER A 250 7.76 3.39 -0.47
N ALA A 251 7.24 2.23 -0.88
CA ALA A 251 7.45 0.95 -0.21
C ALA A 251 8.92 0.50 -0.22
N HIS A 252 9.73 0.97 -1.19
CA HIS A 252 11.16 0.66 -1.31
C HIS A 252 12.06 1.62 -0.54
N MET A 253 11.55 2.77 -0.10
CA MET A 253 12.32 3.83 0.55
C MET A 253 12.39 3.61 2.08
N ARG A 254 13.03 2.52 2.51
CA ARG A 254 12.99 2.01 3.90
C ARG A 254 13.68 2.89 4.93
N HIS A 255 14.64 3.71 4.52
CA HIS A 255 15.47 4.53 5.41
C HIS A 255 15.30 6.00 5.02
N MET A 256 14.06 6.51 5.15
CA MET A 256 13.75 7.88 4.77
C MET A 256 14.53 8.89 5.63
N ALA A 257 15.21 9.80 4.94
CA ALA A 257 15.85 10.98 5.49
C ALA A 257 15.85 12.09 4.42
N PRO A 258 15.81 13.37 4.80
CA PRO A 258 15.90 14.48 3.84
C PRO A 258 17.11 14.35 2.92
N GLY A 259 16.90 14.51 1.60
CA GLY A 259 17.97 14.43 0.59
C GLY A 259 18.53 13.03 0.30
N ARG A 260 18.11 12.01 1.05
CA ARG A 260 18.58 10.64 0.83
C ARG A 260 18.10 10.05 -0.49
N TYR A 261 16.88 10.37 -0.91
CA TYR A 261 16.30 9.83 -2.13
C TYR A 261 16.05 10.90 -3.17
N THR A 262 16.36 10.57 -4.42
CA THR A 262 16.03 11.39 -5.59
C THR A 262 15.10 10.60 -6.50
N VAL A 263 13.99 11.23 -6.88
CA VAL A 263 13.10 10.74 -7.93
C VAL A 263 13.51 11.39 -9.24
N THR A 264 13.87 10.58 -10.23
CA THR A 264 14.17 11.02 -11.60
C THR A 264 13.04 10.61 -12.52
N LEU A 265 12.50 11.57 -13.25
CA LEU A 265 11.40 11.40 -14.19
C LEU A 265 11.91 11.45 -15.62
N ASP A 266 11.59 10.43 -16.41
CA ASP A 266 11.69 10.48 -17.87
C ASP A 266 10.33 10.94 -18.41
N LEU A 267 10.26 12.19 -18.88
CA LEU A 267 9.03 12.80 -19.37
C LEU A 267 8.65 12.32 -20.78
N LYS A 268 9.57 11.67 -21.49
CA LYS A 268 9.40 11.16 -22.87
C LYS A 268 9.97 9.75 -23.03
N PRO A 269 9.48 8.77 -22.22
CA PRO A 269 10.08 7.44 -22.17
C PRO A 269 9.94 6.63 -23.48
N ALA A 270 8.97 7.00 -24.33
CA ALA A 270 8.79 6.36 -25.63
C ALA A 270 9.86 6.77 -26.70
N LEU A 271 10.68 7.80 -26.40
CA LEU A 271 11.70 8.30 -27.31
C LEU A 271 13.08 8.04 -26.72
N THR A 272 14.00 7.51 -27.56
CA THR A 272 15.42 7.50 -27.19
C THR A 272 15.97 8.95 -27.14
N PRO A 273 17.12 9.20 -26.50
CA PRO A 273 17.74 10.53 -26.52
C PRO A 273 17.92 11.10 -27.95
N GLU A 274 18.35 10.26 -28.89
CA GLU A 274 18.56 10.62 -30.28
C GLU A 274 17.22 10.97 -30.97
N GLN A 275 16.19 10.18 -30.76
CA GLN A 275 14.84 10.45 -31.30
C GLN A 275 14.24 11.74 -30.72
N LEU A 276 14.46 11.98 -29.42
CA LEU A 276 14.01 13.19 -28.76
C LEU A 276 14.76 14.42 -29.29
N ASP A 277 16.08 14.34 -29.51
CA ASP A 277 16.86 15.43 -30.12
C ASP A 277 16.35 15.78 -31.53
N GLN A 278 16.08 14.78 -32.35
CA GLN A 278 15.51 14.98 -33.69
C GLN A 278 14.10 15.60 -33.61
N ARG A 279 13.31 15.22 -32.62
CA ARG A 279 12.01 15.83 -32.38
C ARG A 279 12.13 17.31 -31.97
N LEU A 280 13.07 17.61 -31.05
CA LEU A 280 13.33 19.00 -30.62
C LEU A 280 13.79 19.86 -31.79
N LEU A 281 14.68 19.36 -32.65
CA LEU A 281 15.11 20.08 -33.87
C LEU A 281 13.92 20.44 -34.77
N ARG A 282 13.04 19.47 -35.03
CA ARG A 282 11.84 19.72 -35.88
C ARG A 282 10.90 20.72 -35.24
N ASP A 283 10.66 20.62 -33.96
CA ASP A 283 9.73 21.49 -33.23
C ASP A 283 10.27 22.93 -33.14
N LEU A 284 11.56 23.12 -32.94
CA LEU A 284 12.22 24.42 -32.96
C LEU A 284 12.21 25.06 -34.37
N GLU A 285 12.49 24.29 -35.43
CA GLU A 285 12.41 24.82 -36.81
C GLU A 285 10.97 25.20 -37.20
N LYS A 286 9.97 24.37 -36.86
CA LYS A 286 8.55 24.66 -37.05
C LYS A 286 8.16 25.96 -36.37
N ASN A 287 8.72 26.25 -35.20
CA ASN A 287 8.41 27.43 -34.37
C ASN A 287 9.48 28.51 -34.42
N LYS A 288 10.34 28.54 -35.44
CA LYS A 288 11.55 29.38 -35.53
C LYS A 288 11.38 30.86 -35.17
N ASN A 289 10.23 31.45 -35.46
CA ASN A 289 9.94 32.84 -35.16
C ASN A 289 9.23 33.06 -33.81
N ARG A 290 8.82 31.99 -33.12
CA ARG A 290 8.19 32.07 -31.80
C ARG A 290 9.24 32.18 -30.68
N ASN A 291 8.82 32.69 -29.54
CA ASN A 291 9.62 32.65 -28.32
C ASN A 291 9.66 31.20 -27.79
N PHE A 292 10.78 30.82 -27.23
CA PHE A 292 11.01 29.46 -26.70
C PHE A 292 9.89 29.02 -25.74
N SER A 293 9.50 29.86 -24.78
CA SER A 293 8.43 29.54 -23.82
C SER A 293 7.07 29.22 -24.50
N ASN A 294 6.86 29.63 -25.73
CA ASN A 294 5.62 29.40 -26.47
C ASN A 294 5.74 28.29 -27.54
N SER A 295 6.82 27.55 -27.55
CA SER A 295 7.10 26.50 -28.54
C SER A 295 6.97 25.06 -28.01
N LEU A 296 6.76 24.90 -26.70
CA LEU A 296 6.73 23.63 -26.03
C LEU A 296 5.31 23.04 -25.81
N ASP A 297 4.29 23.72 -26.30
CA ASP A 297 2.86 23.38 -26.12
C ASP A 297 2.46 22.03 -26.73
N GLU A 298 3.11 21.60 -27.83
CA GLU A 298 2.92 20.26 -28.40
C GLU A 298 3.77 19.17 -27.73
N LEU A 299 4.72 19.55 -26.88
CA LEU A 299 5.64 18.63 -26.22
C LEU A 299 5.28 18.39 -24.76
N LEU A 300 4.82 19.41 -24.02
CA LEU A 300 4.64 19.39 -22.59
C LEU A 300 3.26 19.91 -22.18
N PRO A 301 2.71 19.41 -21.04
CA PRO A 301 1.55 20.02 -20.41
C PRO A 301 1.81 21.46 -20.01
N GLN A 302 0.80 22.33 -20.13
CA GLN A 302 0.90 23.76 -19.90
C GLN A 302 1.57 24.13 -18.56
N LYS A 303 1.20 23.46 -17.45
CA LYS A 303 1.79 23.71 -16.12
C LYS A 303 3.28 23.36 -16.02
N MET A 304 3.77 22.48 -16.88
CA MET A 304 5.16 22.02 -16.84
C MET A 304 6.08 22.95 -17.66
N ILE A 305 5.56 23.66 -18.67
CA ILE A 305 6.35 24.50 -19.57
C ILE A 305 7.19 25.53 -18.81
N PRO A 306 6.65 26.34 -17.88
CA PRO A 306 7.44 27.34 -17.17
C PRO A 306 8.59 26.73 -16.35
N VAL A 307 8.36 25.56 -15.77
CA VAL A 307 9.34 24.83 -14.96
C VAL A 307 10.47 24.30 -15.85
N VAL A 308 10.13 23.66 -16.97
CA VAL A 308 11.14 23.14 -17.92
C VAL A 308 11.94 24.27 -18.57
N VAL A 309 11.30 25.38 -18.93
CA VAL A 309 12.00 26.57 -19.42
C VAL A 309 13.00 27.09 -18.39
N ARG A 310 12.61 27.24 -17.13
CA ARG A 310 13.53 27.66 -16.06
C ARG A 310 14.68 26.68 -15.87
N ARG A 311 14.41 25.38 -15.79
CA ARG A 311 15.43 24.33 -15.60
C ARG A 311 16.39 24.18 -16.79
N SER A 312 15.93 24.51 -18.00
CA SER A 312 16.79 24.48 -19.19
C SER A 312 17.80 25.62 -19.25
N GLY A 313 17.60 26.69 -18.47
CA GLY A 313 18.41 27.89 -18.52
C GLY A 313 18.26 28.71 -19.83
N ILE A 314 17.38 28.29 -20.73
CA ILE A 314 17.12 29.01 -21.98
C ILE A 314 16.21 30.21 -21.68
N PRO A 315 16.57 31.45 -22.08
CA PRO A 315 15.73 32.62 -21.86
C PRO A 315 14.32 32.43 -22.45
N PRO A 316 13.23 32.72 -21.69
CA PRO A 316 11.86 32.48 -22.17
C PRO A 316 11.51 33.19 -23.50
N LYS A 317 12.12 34.38 -23.74
CA LYS A 317 11.90 35.21 -24.93
C LYS A 317 12.89 34.91 -26.05
N GLU A 318 13.82 34.02 -25.88
CA GLU A 318 14.76 33.61 -26.93
C GLU A 318 13.99 33.05 -28.12
N LYS A 319 14.43 33.38 -29.33
CA LYS A 319 13.80 32.84 -30.54
C LYS A 319 14.23 31.40 -30.79
N CYS A 320 13.28 30.56 -31.21
CA CYS A 320 13.58 29.14 -31.41
C CYS A 320 14.69 28.90 -32.43
N ASN A 321 14.87 29.77 -33.43
CA ASN A 321 15.96 29.65 -34.43
C ASN A 321 17.34 30.05 -33.90
N THR A 322 17.44 30.68 -32.72
CA THR A 322 18.73 31.03 -32.09
C THR A 322 19.20 30.06 -31.06
N ILE A 323 18.36 29.04 -30.71
CA ILE A 323 18.69 28.03 -29.71
C ILE A 323 19.86 27.17 -30.19
N THR A 324 20.95 27.18 -29.44
CA THR A 324 22.18 26.46 -29.79
C THR A 324 22.05 24.95 -29.55
N ARG A 325 23.03 24.18 -30.07
CA ARG A 325 23.12 22.73 -29.83
C ARG A 325 23.29 22.42 -28.34
N GLU A 326 24.08 23.21 -27.64
CA GLU A 326 24.36 23.07 -26.21
C GLU A 326 23.08 23.32 -25.39
N GLN A 327 22.36 24.38 -25.67
CA GLN A 327 21.06 24.69 -25.02
C GLN A 327 20.04 23.57 -25.27
N ARG A 328 19.96 23.03 -26.50
CA ARG A 328 19.09 21.91 -26.83
C ARG A 328 19.49 20.64 -26.10
N ALA A 329 20.77 20.38 -25.92
CA ALA A 329 21.26 19.22 -25.13
C ALA A 329 20.89 19.34 -23.66
N VAL A 330 20.93 20.55 -23.08
CA VAL A 330 20.45 20.80 -21.71
C VAL A 330 18.94 20.56 -21.62
N LEU A 331 18.15 21.07 -22.57
CA LEU A 331 16.71 20.84 -22.61
C LEU A 331 16.40 19.33 -22.72
N LEU A 332 17.10 18.60 -23.57
CA LEU A 332 16.97 17.15 -23.72
C LEU A 332 17.24 16.44 -22.39
N ASN A 333 18.33 16.83 -21.71
CA ASN A 333 18.66 16.26 -20.41
C ASN A 333 17.59 16.54 -19.36
N VAL A 334 17.03 17.74 -19.30
CA VAL A 334 15.90 18.08 -18.41
C VAL A 334 14.69 17.21 -18.70
N LEU A 335 14.38 16.93 -19.97
CA LEU A 335 13.23 16.10 -20.36
C LEU A 335 13.42 14.61 -20.03
N LYS A 336 14.65 14.10 -20.10
CA LYS A 336 14.98 12.71 -19.83
C LYS A 336 15.30 12.44 -18.36
N HIS A 337 15.77 13.46 -17.63
CA HIS A 337 16.24 13.34 -16.25
C HIS A 337 15.70 14.49 -15.38
N PHE A 338 14.38 14.64 -15.34
CA PHE A 338 13.74 15.63 -14.48
C PHE A 338 13.78 15.11 -13.02
N THR A 339 14.64 15.71 -12.21
CA THR A 339 14.88 15.26 -10.83
C THR A 339 14.03 16.02 -9.82
N VAL A 340 13.58 15.30 -8.78
CA VAL A 340 12.94 15.87 -7.59
C VAL A 340 13.61 15.24 -6.37
N GLU A 341 14.19 16.06 -5.50
CA GLU A 341 14.77 15.62 -4.23
C GLU A 341 13.66 15.40 -3.21
N ILE A 342 13.73 14.30 -2.47
CA ILE A 342 12.70 13.91 -1.51
C ILE A 342 13.14 14.30 -0.10
N SER A 343 12.30 15.09 0.58
CA SER A 343 12.50 15.49 1.97
C SER A 343 11.88 14.50 2.97
N GLY A 344 10.84 13.75 2.58
CA GLY A 344 10.17 12.82 3.49
C GLY A 344 8.99 12.06 2.90
N PHE A 345 8.31 11.34 3.78
CA PHE A 345 6.99 10.78 3.53
C PHE A 345 5.89 11.76 3.96
N ALA A 346 4.76 11.74 3.29
CA ALA A 346 3.54 12.32 3.85
C ALA A 346 3.15 11.58 5.15
N PRO A 347 2.33 12.16 6.04
CA PRO A 347 2.00 11.58 7.34
C PRO A 347 1.44 10.15 7.26
N LEU A 348 1.80 9.30 8.25
CA LEU A 348 1.33 7.91 8.35
C LEU A 348 -0.19 7.80 8.34
N SER A 349 -0.90 8.78 8.90
CA SER A 349 -2.37 8.83 8.90
C SER A 349 -2.99 8.84 7.49
N GLY A 350 -2.26 9.33 6.49
CA GLY A 350 -2.66 9.35 5.08
C GLY A 350 -2.08 8.21 4.24
N ALA A 351 -1.24 7.34 4.81
CA ALA A 351 -0.70 6.19 4.11
C ALA A 351 -1.77 5.14 3.82
N ILE A 352 -1.70 4.46 2.68
CA ILE A 352 -2.66 3.39 2.36
C ILE A 352 -2.45 2.20 3.28
N VAL A 353 -1.20 1.81 3.55
CA VAL A 353 -0.83 0.73 4.45
C VAL A 353 0.32 1.14 5.37
N THR A 354 0.47 0.37 6.45
CA THR A 354 1.58 0.45 7.40
C THR A 354 2.61 -0.60 7.01
N ALA A 355 3.88 -0.23 6.90
CA ALA A 355 5.01 -1.15 6.94
C ALA A 355 5.57 -1.21 8.35
N GLY A 356 6.19 -2.33 8.74
CA GLY A 356 6.53 -2.62 10.14
C GLY A 356 5.39 -3.32 10.87
N GLY A 357 5.52 -3.55 12.15
CA GLY A 357 4.60 -4.33 12.98
C GLY A 357 5.29 -5.50 13.66
N VAL A 358 4.55 -6.54 13.98
CA VAL A 358 5.08 -7.75 14.63
C VAL A 358 6.08 -8.46 13.72
N SER A 359 7.28 -8.71 14.24
CA SER A 359 8.35 -9.41 13.52
C SER A 359 7.90 -10.80 13.07
N VAL A 360 7.86 -11.02 11.76
CA VAL A 360 7.46 -12.33 11.18
C VAL A 360 8.42 -13.47 11.54
N LYS A 361 9.63 -13.17 12.05
CA LYS A 361 10.57 -14.19 12.53
C LYS A 361 10.05 -14.93 13.74
N GLU A 362 9.19 -14.28 14.52
CA GLU A 362 8.58 -14.78 15.75
C GLU A 362 7.19 -15.39 15.54
N VAL A 363 6.75 -15.50 14.28
CA VAL A 363 5.46 -16.08 13.88
C VAL A 363 5.70 -17.30 12.99
N ASP A 364 4.94 -18.36 13.18
CA ASP A 364 4.97 -19.52 12.31
C ASP A 364 4.27 -19.20 10.98
N PRO A 365 4.94 -19.33 9.81
CA PRO A 365 4.39 -18.94 8.52
C PRO A 365 3.26 -19.84 8.00
N LYS A 366 3.02 -20.99 8.63
CA LYS A 366 1.96 -21.95 8.24
C LYS A 366 0.71 -21.74 9.06
N THR A 367 0.88 -21.59 10.38
CA THR A 367 -0.23 -21.54 11.33
C THR A 367 -0.58 -20.12 11.77
N MET A 368 0.29 -19.15 11.49
CA MET A 368 0.20 -17.77 12.01
C MET A 368 0.30 -17.68 13.54
N GLN A 369 0.70 -18.75 14.23
CA GLN A 369 0.89 -18.78 15.67
C GLN A 369 2.20 -18.11 16.08
N SER A 370 2.19 -17.47 17.23
CA SER A 370 3.39 -16.99 17.91
C SER A 370 4.32 -18.18 18.24
N LYS A 371 5.61 -17.99 17.97
CA LYS A 371 6.66 -18.93 18.43
C LYS A 371 7.05 -18.72 19.88
N LEU A 372 6.64 -17.58 20.47
CA LEU A 372 6.99 -17.18 21.83
C LEU A 372 5.89 -17.58 22.83
N ILE A 373 4.62 -17.49 22.43
CA ILE A 373 3.48 -17.68 23.31
C ILE A 373 2.47 -18.62 22.63
N PRO A 374 2.36 -19.86 23.10
CA PRO A 374 1.33 -20.79 22.66
C PRO A 374 -0.08 -20.22 22.82
N GLY A 375 -0.93 -20.43 21.82
CA GLY A 375 -2.30 -19.91 21.80
C GLY A 375 -2.44 -18.48 21.33
N LEU A 376 -1.33 -17.77 21.04
CA LEU A 376 -1.37 -16.42 20.44
C LEU A 376 -1.13 -16.50 18.93
N TYR A 377 -1.95 -15.79 18.14
CA TYR A 377 -1.89 -15.75 16.68
C TYR A 377 -1.89 -14.33 16.16
N PHE A 378 -1.39 -14.14 14.93
CA PHE A 378 -1.35 -12.83 14.25
C PHE A 378 -1.79 -12.97 12.80
N ALA A 379 -2.60 -12.01 12.29
CA ALA A 379 -2.98 -12.00 10.89
C ALA A 379 -3.20 -10.58 10.33
N GLY A 380 -2.94 -10.41 9.06
CA GLY A 380 -3.12 -9.15 8.34
C GLY A 380 -2.04 -8.12 8.63
N GLU A 381 -2.39 -6.86 8.55
CA GLU A 381 -1.48 -5.69 8.57
C GLU A 381 -0.80 -5.44 9.94
N ILE A 382 -1.10 -6.23 10.97
CA ILE A 382 -0.35 -6.22 12.24
C ILE A 382 1.05 -6.83 12.08
N LEU A 383 1.22 -7.73 11.10
CA LEU A 383 2.48 -8.36 10.75
C LEU A 383 3.38 -7.39 9.98
N ASP A 384 4.71 -7.51 10.13
CA ASP A 384 5.68 -6.76 9.32
C ASP A 384 5.69 -7.28 7.86
N VAL A 385 4.56 -7.07 7.17
CA VAL A 385 4.38 -7.34 5.74
C VAL A 385 3.55 -6.22 5.11
N ASP A 386 4.04 -5.69 4.01
CA ASP A 386 3.35 -4.69 3.20
C ASP A 386 3.58 -4.96 1.70
N ALA A 387 2.54 -4.86 0.90
CA ALA A 387 2.59 -5.12 -0.53
C ALA A 387 2.18 -3.89 -1.34
N TYR A 388 2.45 -3.92 -2.66
CA TYR A 388 2.05 -2.86 -3.57
C TYR A 388 0.54 -2.63 -3.62
N THR A 389 0.15 -1.53 -4.26
CA THR A 389 -1.25 -1.32 -4.66
C THR A 389 -1.67 -2.40 -5.66
N GLY A 390 -2.98 -2.73 -5.71
CA GLY A 390 -3.46 -3.70 -6.69
C GLY A 390 -4.28 -4.86 -6.11
N GLY A 391 -4.67 -4.79 -4.83
CA GLY A 391 -5.44 -5.83 -4.14
C GLY A 391 -4.60 -6.76 -3.27
N PHE A 392 -3.27 -6.67 -3.35
CA PHE A 392 -2.36 -7.58 -2.66
C PHE A 392 -2.48 -7.54 -1.13
N ASN A 393 -2.63 -6.35 -0.53
CA ASN A 393 -2.74 -6.22 0.92
C ASN A 393 -4.01 -6.84 1.50
N LEU A 394 -5.14 -6.78 0.77
CA LEU A 394 -6.36 -7.49 1.17
C LEU A 394 -6.21 -9.00 0.96
N GLN A 395 -5.58 -9.44 -0.14
CA GLN A 395 -5.25 -10.85 -0.35
C GLN A 395 -4.41 -11.41 0.81
N ILE A 396 -3.37 -10.69 1.24
CA ILE A 396 -2.53 -11.06 2.39
C ILE A 396 -3.37 -11.15 3.67
N ALA A 397 -4.26 -10.19 3.88
CA ALA A 397 -5.13 -10.19 5.05
C ALA A 397 -6.08 -11.39 5.07
N PHE A 398 -6.68 -11.73 3.93
CA PHE A 398 -7.55 -12.91 3.81
C PHE A 398 -6.77 -14.21 3.95
N ALA A 399 -5.63 -14.35 3.28
CA ALA A 399 -4.82 -15.58 3.33
C ALA A 399 -4.25 -15.86 4.73
N THR A 400 -3.70 -14.84 5.39
CA THR A 400 -3.19 -14.98 6.77
C THR A 400 -4.31 -15.17 7.78
N GLY A 401 -5.46 -14.51 7.57
CA GLY A 401 -6.65 -14.72 8.37
C GLY A 401 -7.19 -16.13 8.25
N HIS A 402 -7.26 -16.67 7.03
CA HIS A 402 -7.66 -18.06 6.77
C HIS A 402 -6.72 -19.04 7.47
N ALA A 403 -5.39 -18.89 7.25
CA ALA A 403 -4.39 -19.76 7.87
C ALA A 403 -4.46 -19.73 9.41
N ALA A 404 -4.65 -18.55 10.03
CA ALA A 404 -4.87 -18.46 11.47
C ALA A 404 -6.17 -19.17 11.87
N GLY A 405 -7.28 -18.93 11.16
CA GLY A 405 -8.58 -19.53 11.46
C GLY A 405 -8.62 -21.05 11.42
N GLU A 406 -7.79 -21.67 10.59
CA GLU A 406 -7.64 -23.14 10.55
C GLU A 406 -6.94 -23.73 11.77
N ASN A 407 -6.17 -22.91 12.49
CA ASN A 407 -5.31 -23.35 13.60
C ASN A 407 -5.75 -22.81 14.98
N LEU A 408 -6.83 -22.01 15.02
CA LEU A 408 -7.44 -21.51 16.26
C LEU A 408 -8.15 -22.60 17.07
#